data_97f2f2d24886670bf8c6011d62abab71
#
_entry.id   97f2f2d24886670bf8c6011d62abab71
#
_cell.length_a   1.000
_cell.length_b   1.000
_cell.length_c   1.000
_cell.angle_alpha   90.00
_cell.angle_beta   90.00
_cell.angle_gamma   90.00
#
_symmetry.space_group_name_H-M   'P 1'
#
loop_
_entity.id
_entity.type
_entity.pdbx_description
1 polymer ?
#
loop_
_entity_poly.entity_id
_entity_poly.type
_entity_poly.pdbx_seq_one_letter_code
_entity_poly.pdbx_strand_id
1 'polypeptide(L)'
;NRSIKILHDKFLFINEYQDTLINIIQLLNNFTKSGLDNYKENINEWLKKCIRLDCEEKKGYLSNLFCNSKLALIYGAAGTGKTTLIEHISSFFQDKTKLYLANTNTAVNNLRQRINIQKSSFYTIASYKNVISKKFDIIFIDECSTISNKDIISVLQQTECEILICVGDIYQIESIGFGNWFLFAQKFFSNIKLELQHIYRTQSKKLQLLWEKVRLLDESMLEAIEKNNSSENIQNFNFSRGVNDEIILCLNYGGIYGVNNINKFLQEKNP
;
A
#
# COMPACT_ATOMS: atom_id res chain seq x y z
N ASN A 1 6.41 -3.42 30.94
CA ASN A 1 7.65 -2.67 31.32
C ASN A 1 8.26 -2.02 30.08
N ARG A 2 7.95 -0.75 29.85
CA ARG A 2 8.60 0.06 28.82
C ARG A 2 9.97 0.48 29.31
N SER A 3 10.96 -0.43 29.25
CA SER A 3 12.34 -0.08 29.59
C SER A 3 12.95 0.76 28.47
N ILE A 4 13.50 1.90 28.83
CA ILE A 4 14.30 2.74 27.93
C ILE A 4 15.71 2.16 27.92
N LYS A 5 16.29 1.95 26.75
CA LYS A 5 17.68 1.56 26.57
C LYS A 5 18.46 2.66 25.89
N ILE A 6 19.75 2.74 26.21
CA ILE A 6 20.70 3.64 25.56
C ILE A 6 21.63 2.76 24.70
N LEU A 7 21.78 3.12 23.43
CA LEU A 7 22.69 2.46 22.50
C LEU A 7 23.82 3.43 22.14
N HIS A 8 25.07 3.00 22.31
CA HIS A 8 26.27 3.79 22.01
C HIS A 8 26.29 5.19 22.64
N ASP A 9 25.71 5.36 23.83
CA ASP A 9 25.59 6.61 24.58
C ASP A 9 24.97 7.79 23.80
N LYS A 10 24.33 7.51 22.68
CA LYS A 10 23.75 8.52 21.77
C LYS A 10 22.28 8.33 21.44
N PHE A 11 21.78 7.10 21.45
CA PHE A 11 20.43 6.79 21.01
C PHE A 11 19.59 6.26 22.16
N LEU A 12 18.50 6.94 22.46
CA LEU A 12 17.45 6.47 23.36
C LEU A 12 16.38 5.74 22.57
N PHE A 13 16.04 4.52 22.99
CA PHE A 13 14.94 3.79 22.38
C PHE A 13 14.15 3.00 23.42
N ILE A 14 12.88 2.73 23.08
CA ILE A 14 12.01 1.88 23.90
C ILE A 14 12.21 0.42 23.46
N ASN A 15 12.67 -0.41 24.38
CA ASN A 15 13.00 -1.81 24.10
C ASN A 15 11.83 -2.59 23.46
N GLU A 16 10.62 -2.38 23.95
CA GLU A 16 9.41 -3.02 23.43
C GLU A 16 9.24 -2.82 21.91
N TYR A 17 9.63 -1.66 21.40
CA TYR A 17 9.51 -1.36 19.98
C TYR A 17 10.54 -2.07 19.14
N GLN A 18 11.75 -2.20 19.66
CA GLN A 18 12.80 -2.97 19.00
C GLN A 18 12.45 -4.45 18.98
N ASP A 19 12.02 -5.01 20.11
CA ASP A 19 11.65 -6.43 20.23
C ASP A 19 10.47 -6.76 19.29
N THR A 20 9.50 -5.84 19.18
CA THR A 20 8.37 -5.96 18.27
C THR A 20 8.82 -6.01 16.82
N LEU A 21 9.73 -5.12 16.41
CA LEU A 21 10.24 -5.08 15.05
C LEU A 21 11.08 -6.34 14.73
N ILE A 22 11.94 -6.77 15.65
CA ILE A 22 12.72 -8.00 15.49
C ILE A 22 11.80 -9.20 15.29
N ASN A 23 10.73 -9.31 16.08
CA ASN A 23 9.74 -10.37 15.94
C ASN A 23 9.07 -10.35 14.53
N ILE A 24 8.68 -9.18 14.03
CA ILE A 24 8.13 -9.06 12.67
C ILE A 24 9.12 -9.56 11.64
N ILE A 25 10.37 -9.11 11.69
CA ILE A 25 11.40 -9.52 10.73
C ILE A 25 11.64 -11.04 10.80
N GLN A 26 11.64 -11.64 11.99
CA GLN A 26 11.77 -13.09 12.15
C GLN A 26 10.58 -13.85 11.53
N LEU A 27 9.34 -13.37 11.75
CA LEU A 27 8.15 -13.96 11.14
C LEU A 27 8.20 -13.88 9.61
N LEU A 28 8.56 -12.72 9.06
CA LEU A 28 8.72 -12.52 7.62
C LEU A 28 9.84 -13.40 7.03
N ASN A 29 10.93 -13.58 7.76
CA ASN A 29 12.07 -14.40 7.33
C ASN A 29 11.71 -15.87 7.13
N ASN A 30 10.66 -16.37 7.76
CA ASN A 30 10.19 -17.74 7.52
C ASN A 30 9.73 -17.96 6.07
N PHE A 31 9.23 -16.93 5.40
CA PHE A 31 8.80 -16.98 4.00
C PHE A 31 9.96 -16.85 2.99
N THR A 32 11.17 -16.49 3.44
CA THR A 32 12.31 -16.27 2.53
C THR A 32 13.23 -17.48 2.40
N LYS A 33 12.92 -18.59 3.09
CA LYS A 33 13.80 -19.78 3.14
C LYS A 33 13.82 -20.57 1.84
N SER A 34 12.75 -20.52 1.06
CA SER A 34 12.62 -21.20 -0.23
C SER A 34 11.62 -20.48 -1.12
N GLY A 35 11.79 -20.61 -2.42
CA GLY A 35 10.80 -20.20 -3.41
C GLY A 35 9.71 -21.27 -3.63
N LEU A 36 8.95 -21.09 -4.71
CA LEU A 36 7.97 -22.07 -5.18
C LEU A 36 8.60 -22.97 -6.23
N ASP A 37 8.35 -24.26 -6.11
CA ASP A 37 8.83 -25.26 -7.06
C ASP A 37 8.25 -25.00 -8.47
N ASN A 38 9.10 -25.09 -9.49
CA ASN A 38 8.74 -24.90 -10.91
C ASN A 38 8.04 -23.56 -11.20
N TYR A 39 8.18 -22.56 -10.31
CA TYR A 39 7.50 -21.26 -10.45
C TYR A 39 7.84 -20.59 -11.79
N LYS A 40 9.14 -20.58 -12.13
CA LYS A 40 9.63 -19.87 -13.33
C LYS A 40 9.07 -20.43 -14.63
N GLU A 41 8.98 -21.73 -14.75
CA GLU A 41 8.38 -22.40 -15.91
C GLU A 41 6.89 -22.10 -15.98
N ASN A 42 6.17 -22.32 -14.89
CA ASN A 42 4.73 -22.16 -14.81
C ASN A 42 4.29 -20.69 -15.08
N ILE A 43 4.98 -19.73 -14.49
CA ILE A 43 4.65 -18.30 -14.70
C ILE A 43 4.94 -17.86 -16.13
N ASN A 44 6.04 -18.32 -16.74
CA ASN A 44 6.38 -17.97 -18.12
C ASN A 44 5.39 -18.56 -19.12
N GLU A 45 4.87 -19.74 -18.88
CA GLU A 45 3.79 -20.32 -19.69
C GLU A 45 2.49 -19.54 -19.55
N TRP A 46 2.15 -19.13 -18.34
CA TRP A 46 0.98 -18.30 -18.08
C TRP A 46 1.09 -16.92 -18.72
N LEU A 47 2.27 -16.27 -18.63
CA LEU A 47 2.53 -14.96 -19.24
C LEU A 47 2.37 -14.96 -20.77
N LYS A 48 2.71 -16.07 -21.46
CA LYS A 48 2.49 -16.23 -22.91
C LYS A 48 1.00 -16.19 -23.28
N LYS A 49 0.13 -16.62 -22.36
CA LYS A 49 -1.33 -16.68 -22.55
C LYS A 49 -2.05 -15.42 -22.00
N CYS A 50 -1.38 -14.62 -21.20
CA CYS A 50 -1.96 -13.46 -20.52
C CYS A 50 -1.98 -12.22 -21.41
N ILE A 51 -3.10 -11.98 -22.11
CA ILE A 51 -3.28 -10.85 -23.04
C ILE A 51 -3.35 -9.50 -22.33
N ARG A 52 -3.75 -9.47 -21.05
CA ARG A 52 -3.98 -8.23 -20.28
C ARG A 52 -2.71 -7.58 -19.74
N LEU A 53 -1.58 -8.28 -19.77
CA LEU A 53 -0.31 -7.76 -19.25
C LEU A 53 0.53 -7.23 -20.41
N ASP A 54 0.38 -5.95 -20.69
CA ASP A 54 1.06 -5.21 -21.77
C ASP A 54 2.40 -4.56 -21.34
N CYS A 55 2.73 -4.61 -20.05
CA CYS A 55 3.91 -3.96 -19.49
C CYS A 55 5.06 -4.96 -19.28
N GLU A 56 6.13 -4.82 -20.05
CA GLU A 56 7.34 -5.66 -19.95
C GLU A 56 8.00 -5.60 -18.57
N GLU A 57 7.97 -4.45 -17.89
CA GLU A 57 8.49 -4.30 -16.54
C GLU A 57 7.78 -5.27 -15.58
N LYS A 58 6.44 -5.30 -15.60
CA LYS A 58 5.66 -6.20 -14.74
C LYS A 58 5.84 -7.68 -15.11
N LYS A 59 6.00 -8.00 -16.39
CA LYS A 59 6.32 -9.37 -16.83
C LYS A 59 7.65 -9.84 -16.23
N GLY A 60 8.69 -9.00 -16.33
CA GLY A 60 10.01 -9.28 -15.77
C GLY A 60 9.95 -9.52 -14.25
N TYR A 61 9.17 -8.71 -13.54
CA TYR A 61 8.95 -8.88 -12.11
C TYR A 61 8.23 -10.18 -11.78
N LEU A 62 7.10 -10.45 -12.43
CA LEU A 62 6.32 -11.67 -12.21
C LEU A 62 7.15 -12.92 -12.49
N SER A 63 7.99 -12.92 -13.52
CA SER A 63 8.82 -14.09 -13.88
C SER A 63 9.78 -14.53 -12.78
N ASN A 64 10.17 -13.64 -11.87
CA ASN A 64 11.16 -13.92 -10.83
C ASN A 64 10.61 -13.83 -9.40
N LEU A 65 9.37 -13.37 -9.22
CA LEU A 65 8.82 -12.93 -7.92
C LEU A 65 8.92 -13.99 -6.82
N PHE A 66 8.61 -15.25 -7.15
CA PHE A 66 8.60 -16.35 -6.19
C PHE A 66 9.62 -17.46 -6.50
N CYS A 67 10.66 -17.17 -7.28
CA CYS A 67 11.70 -18.15 -7.57
C CYS A 67 12.51 -18.53 -6.34
N ASN A 68 12.81 -17.56 -5.45
CA ASN A 68 13.71 -17.75 -4.33
C ASN A 68 13.07 -17.47 -2.96
N SER A 69 11.85 -16.96 -2.93
CA SER A 69 11.16 -16.52 -1.72
C SER A 69 9.66 -16.68 -1.89
N LYS A 70 8.96 -17.02 -0.81
CA LYS A 70 7.49 -16.98 -0.71
C LYS A 70 6.98 -15.66 -0.12
N LEU A 71 7.88 -14.70 0.14
CA LEU A 71 7.59 -13.33 0.51
C LEU A 71 7.80 -12.42 -0.69
N ALA A 72 6.83 -11.53 -0.96
CA ALA A 72 6.99 -10.43 -1.89
C ALA A 72 6.72 -9.09 -1.18
N LEU A 73 7.66 -8.16 -1.26
CA LEU A 73 7.53 -6.79 -0.75
C LEU A 73 7.43 -5.84 -1.95
N ILE A 74 6.23 -5.36 -2.25
CA ILE A 74 5.92 -4.54 -3.42
C ILE A 74 5.62 -3.12 -2.96
N TYR A 75 6.35 -2.15 -3.47
CA TYR A 75 6.09 -0.76 -3.16
C TYR A 75 6.17 0.15 -4.40
N GLY A 76 5.62 1.34 -4.27
CA GLY A 76 5.62 2.33 -5.34
C GLY A 76 4.64 3.46 -5.03
N ALA A 77 4.77 4.56 -5.75
CA ALA A 77 3.91 5.72 -5.61
C ALA A 77 2.43 5.40 -5.93
N ALA A 78 1.54 6.31 -5.55
CA ALA A 78 0.14 6.22 -5.97
C ALA A 78 0.04 6.20 -7.51
N GLY A 79 -0.74 5.26 -8.07
CA GLY A 79 -0.95 5.17 -9.51
C GLY A 79 0.11 4.38 -10.29
N THR A 80 1.04 3.69 -9.63
CA THR A 80 2.03 2.82 -10.28
C THR A 80 1.49 1.43 -10.64
N GLY A 81 0.22 1.14 -10.35
CA GLY A 81 -0.40 -0.13 -10.71
C GLY A 81 -0.16 -1.27 -9.72
N LYS A 82 0.06 -0.97 -8.44
CA LYS A 82 0.18 -1.97 -7.36
C LYS A 82 -1.01 -2.93 -7.32
N THR A 83 -2.23 -2.40 -7.31
CA THR A 83 -3.46 -3.22 -7.30
C THR A 83 -3.62 -4.06 -8.56
N THR A 84 -3.20 -3.54 -9.72
CA THR A 84 -3.17 -4.31 -10.98
C THR A 84 -2.19 -5.48 -10.90
N LEU A 85 -1.04 -5.28 -10.24
CA LEU A 85 -0.09 -6.37 -10.02
C LEU A 85 -0.65 -7.44 -9.07
N ILE A 86 -1.37 -7.03 -8.00
CA ILE A 86 -2.11 -7.96 -7.14
C ILE A 86 -3.12 -8.77 -7.97
N GLU A 87 -3.87 -8.13 -8.87
CA GLU A 87 -4.82 -8.81 -9.75
C GLU A 87 -4.14 -9.87 -10.63
N HIS A 88 -3.00 -9.55 -11.24
CA HIS A 88 -2.24 -10.50 -12.06
C HIS A 88 -1.70 -11.68 -11.25
N ILE A 89 -1.12 -11.44 -10.08
CA ILE A 89 -0.67 -12.51 -9.18
C ILE A 89 -1.86 -13.39 -8.77
N SER A 90 -2.98 -12.78 -8.43
CA SER A 90 -4.20 -13.49 -8.05
C SER A 90 -4.75 -14.37 -9.18
N SER A 91 -4.67 -13.88 -10.42
CA SER A 91 -5.12 -14.61 -11.62
C SER A 91 -4.19 -15.79 -11.95
N PHE A 92 -2.89 -15.66 -11.72
CA PHE A 92 -1.96 -16.77 -11.87
C PHE A 92 -2.27 -17.90 -10.88
N PHE A 93 -2.60 -17.57 -9.64
CA PHE A 93 -2.96 -18.52 -8.59
C PHE A 93 -4.47 -18.75 -8.45
N GLN A 94 -5.24 -18.81 -9.55
CA GLN A 94 -6.71 -18.84 -9.50
C GLN A 94 -7.29 -19.96 -8.62
N ASP A 95 -6.65 -21.11 -8.52
CA ASP A 95 -7.13 -22.28 -7.76
C ASP A 95 -6.81 -22.23 -6.25
N LYS A 96 -5.93 -21.33 -5.83
CA LYS A 96 -5.50 -21.15 -4.44
C LYS A 96 -6.52 -20.35 -3.63
N THR A 97 -6.63 -20.63 -2.34
CA THR A 97 -7.41 -19.81 -1.40
C THR A 97 -6.66 -18.54 -1.04
N LYS A 98 -7.33 -17.39 -1.10
CA LYS A 98 -6.70 -16.07 -0.96
C LYS A 98 -7.37 -15.23 0.10
N LEU A 99 -6.55 -14.57 0.91
CA LEU A 99 -6.96 -13.56 1.87
C LEU A 99 -6.42 -12.20 1.43
N TYR A 100 -7.30 -11.21 1.36
CA TYR A 100 -6.95 -9.82 1.08
C TYR A 100 -7.23 -8.97 2.31
N LEU A 101 -6.22 -8.30 2.79
CA LEU A 101 -6.26 -7.44 3.95
C LEU A 101 -5.86 -6.01 3.60
N ALA A 102 -6.54 -5.03 4.19
CA ALA A 102 -6.13 -3.64 4.18
C ALA A 102 -6.57 -2.96 5.47
N ASN A 103 -6.04 -1.76 5.74
CA ASN A 103 -6.35 -1.05 6.98
C ASN A 103 -7.74 -0.43 6.98
N THR A 104 -8.27 -0.03 5.80
CA THR A 104 -9.53 0.71 5.66
C THR A 104 -10.58 -0.07 4.88
N ASN A 105 -11.87 0.19 5.16
CA ASN A 105 -12.98 -0.38 4.39
C ASN A 105 -12.94 0.05 2.91
N THR A 106 -12.52 1.28 2.64
CA THR A 106 -12.39 1.81 1.28
C THR A 106 -11.35 1.01 0.49
N ALA A 107 -10.17 0.74 1.08
CA ALA A 107 -9.14 -0.07 0.43
C ALA A 107 -9.61 -1.51 0.19
N VAL A 108 -10.28 -2.13 1.17
CA VAL A 108 -10.86 -3.47 1.03
C VAL A 108 -11.91 -3.52 -0.09
N ASN A 109 -12.79 -2.52 -0.17
CA ASN A 109 -13.81 -2.45 -1.21
C ASN A 109 -13.18 -2.25 -2.60
N ASN A 110 -12.15 -1.43 -2.71
CA ASN A 110 -11.40 -1.25 -3.96
C ASN A 110 -10.76 -2.57 -4.42
N LEU A 111 -10.17 -3.34 -3.50
CA LEU A 111 -9.63 -4.66 -3.81
C LEU A 111 -10.75 -5.61 -4.28
N ARG A 112 -11.89 -5.66 -3.55
CA ARG A 112 -13.03 -6.53 -3.89
C ARG A 112 -13.64 -6.22 -5.26
N GLN A 113 -13.73 -4.96 -5.63
CA GLN A 113 -14.27 -4.54 -6.93
C GLN A 113 -13.34 -4.92 -8.10
N ARG A 114 -12.02 -4.87 -7.88
CA ARG A 114 -11.04 -5.16 -8.93
C ARG A 114 -10.71 -6.64 -9.07
N ILE A 115 -10.70 -7.35 -7.95
CA ILE A 115 -10.30 -8.76 -7.90
C ILE A 115 -11.56 -9.62 -7.88
N ASN A 116 -12.02 -10.00 -9.07
CA ASN A 116 -13.16 -10.90 -9.24
C ASN A 116 -12.68 -12.34 -9.47
N ILE A 117 -12.05 -12.94 -8.44
CA ILE A 117 -11.48 -14.28 -8.50
C ILE A 117 -12.09 -15.14 -7.39
N GLN A 118 -12.45 -16.38 -7.74
CA GLN A 118 -13.00 -17.35 -6.78
C GLN A 118 -12.03 -17.64 -5.62
N LYS A 119 -12.56 -18.19 -4.51
CA LYS A 119 -11.81 -18.54 -3.30
C LYS A 119 -11.07 -17.33 -2.68
N SER A 120 -11.65 -16.15 -2.78
CA SER A 120 -11.11 -14.89 -2.26
C SER A 120 -11.92 -14.40 -1.06
N SER A 121 -11.23 -14.05 0.03
CA SER A 121 -11.79 -13.46 1.24
C SER A 121 -11.19 -12.07 1.47
N PHE A 122 -12.03 -11.09 1.86
CA PHE A 122 -11.64 -9.68 1.97
C PHE A 122 -12.04 -9.12 3.32
N TYR A 123 -11.08 -8.63 4.10
CA TYR A 123 -11.31 -8.08 5.43
C TYR A 123 -10.44 -6.85 5.68
N THR A 124 -10.91 -5.96 6.55
CA THR A 124 -9.99 -5.01 7.19
C THR A 124 -9.15 -5.75 8.23
N ILE A 125 -7.96 -5.22 8.55
CA ILE A 125 -7.11 -5.77 9.63
C ILE A 125 -7.92 -5.89 10.94
N ALA A 126 -8.73 -4.88 11.27
CA ALA A 126 -9.54 -4.88 12.49
C ALA A 126 -10.61 -5.97 12.48
N SER A 127 -11.34 -6.15 11.36
CA SER A 127 -12.39 -7.17 11.27
C SER A 127 -11.84 -8.59 11.19
N TYR A 128 -10.65 -8.76 10.62
CA TYR A 128 -10.01 -10.06 10.49
C TYR A 128 -9.66 -10.73 11.84
N LYS A 129 -9.41 -9.94 12.88
CA LYS A 129 -9.14 -10.46 14.23
C LYS A 129 -10.24 -11.40 14.74
N ASN A 130 -11.48 -11.22 14.28
CA ASN A 130 -12.66 -12.00 14.69
C ASN A 130 -12.96 -13.20 13.78
N VAL A 131 -12.16 -13.43 12.73
CA VAL A 131 -12.36 -14.56 11.80
C VAL A 131 -11.88 -15.86 12.43
N ILE A 132 -12.71 -16.91 12.35
CA ILE A 132 -12.44 -18.21 12.98
C ILE A 132 -11.43 -19.04 12.15
N SER A 133 -11.67 -19.16 10.85
CA SER A 133 -10.78 -19.91 9.96
C SER A 133 -9.64 -19.02 9.45
N LYS A 134 -8.41 -19.34 9.80
CA LYS A 134 -7.22 -18.53 9.52
C LYS A 134 -6.16 -19.29 8.73
N LYS A 135 -6.62 -20.16 7.81
CA LYS A 135 -5.74 -20.90 6.89
C LYS A 135 -6.06 -20.53 5.46
N PHE A 136 -5.06 -20.00 4.75
CA PHE A 136 -5.14 -19.60 3.36
C PHE A 136 -3.86 -20.03 2.64
N ASP A 137 -3.92 -20.24 1.35
CA ASP A 137 -2.69 -20.49 0.58
C ASP A 137 -1.88 -19.19 0.41
N ILE A 138 -2.58 -18.08 0.18
CA ILE A 138 -1.94 -16.78 -0.13
C ILE A 138 -2.59 -15.66 0.68
N ILE A 139 -1.76 -14.79 1.24
CA ILE A 139 -2.20 -13.54 1.87
C ILE A 139 -1.66 -12.35 1.08
N PHE A 140 -2.55 -11.43 0.74
CA PHE A 140 -2.25 -10.11 0.23
C PHE A 140 -2.57 -9.07 1.30
N ILE A 141 -1.61 -8.24 1.64
CA ILE A 141 -1.79 -7.12 2.55
C ILE A 141 -1.50 -5.84 1.78
N ASP A 142 -2.53 -5.02 1.57
CA ASP A 142 -2.40 -3.72 0.88
C ASP A 142 -2.32 -2.57 1.88
N GLU A 143 -1.79 -1.44 1.43
CA GLU A 143 -1.53 -0.24 2.25
C GLU A 143 -0.66 -0.54 3.50
N CYS A 144 0.35 -1.41 3.38
CA CYS A 144 1.20 -1.88 4.48
C CYS A 144 1.86 -0.75 5.28
N SER A 145 2.14 0.41 4.68
CA SER A 145 2.69 1.59 5.36
C SER A 145 1.76 2.15 6.45
N THR A 146 0.45 1.92 6.33
CA THR A 146 -0.55 2.40 7.29
C THR A 146 -0.84 1.42 8.43
N ILE A 147 -0.25 0.21 8.40
CA ILE A 147 -0.49 -0.87 9.36
C ILE A 147 0.54 -0.83 10.48
N SER A 148 0.09 -0.79 11.74
CA SER A 148 0.97 -0.76 12.90
C SER A 148 1.74 -2.05 13.11
N ASN A 149 2.87 -1.99 13.84
CA ASN A 149 3.63 -3.18 14.22
C ASN A 149 2.77 -4.20 14.98
N LYS A 150 1.90 -3.76 15.88
CA LYS A 150 1.01 -4.62 16.66
C LYS A 150 0.01 -5.36 15.77
N ASP A 151 -0.53 -4.67 14.78
CA ASP A 151 -1.54 -5.25 13.90
C ASP A 151 -0.94 -6.29 12.95
N ILE A 152 0.22 -6.00 12.36
CA ILE A 152 0.88 -6.97 11.48
C ILE A 152 1.33 -8.23 12.23
N ILE A 153 1.86 -8.11 13.45
CA ILE A 153 2.20 -9.29 14.29
C ILE A 153 0.95 -10.14 14.51
N SER A 154 -0.16 -9.51 14.90
CA SER A 154 -1.42 -10.22 15.13
C SER A 154 -1.86 -11.00 13.89
N VAL A 155 -1.75 -10.42 12.70
CA VAL A 155 -2.09 -11.11 11.44
C VAL A 155 -1.14 -12.28 11.18
N LEU A 156 0.18 -12.06 11.26
CA LEU A 156 1.18 -13.09 10.96
C LEU A 156 1.16 -14.27 11.94
N GLN A 157 0.86 -14.02 13.21
CA GLN A 157 0.77 -15.08 14.23
C GLN A 157 -0.54 -15.87 14.18
N GLN A 158 -1.62 -15.27 13.70
CA GLN A 158 -2.94 -15.89 13.67
C GLN A 158 -3.26 -16.61 12.36
N THR A 159 -2.45 -16.43 11.31
CA THR A 159 -2.78 -16.91 9.98
C THR A 159 -1.71 -17.85 9.44
N GLU A 160 -2.13 -19.04 9.05
CA GLU A 160 -1.27 -19.96 8.32
C GLU A 160 -1.40 -19.65 6.81
N CYS A 161 -0.27 -19.45 6.14
CA CYS A 161 -0.22 -19.29 4.70
C CYS A 161 1.11 -19.77 4.12
N GLU A 162 1.09 -20.09 2.83
CA GLU A 162 2.28 -20.46 2.07
C GLU A 162 2.98 -19.24 1.49
N ILE A 163 2.22 -18.28 0.95
CA ILE A 163 2.74 -17.11 0.24
C ILE A 163 2.22 -15.85 0.93
N LEU A 164 3.12 -14.89 1.16
CA LEU A 164 2.80 -13.60 1.73
C LEU A 164 3.21 -12.47 0.78
N ILE A 165 2.25 -11.61 0.41
CA ILE A 165 2.47 -10.45 -0.44
C ILE A 165 2.09 -9.20 0.34
N CYS A 166 3.08 -8.34 0.60
CA CYS A 166 2.94 -7.07 1.29
C CYS A 166 3.09 -5.93 0.28
N VAL A 167 2.07 -5.09 0.16
CA VAL A 167 2.01 -4.00 -0.82
C VAL A 167 1.81 -2.67 -0.10
N GLY A 168 2.54 -1.63 -0.50
CA GLY A 168 2.41 -0.33 0.14
C GLY A 168 3.14 0.80 -0.57
N ASP A 169 3.19 1.94 0.06
CA ASP A 169 3.95 3.11 -0.37
C ASP A 169 4.69 3.70 0.84
N ILE A 170 6.00 3.57 0.87
CA ILE A 170 6.84 4.02 1.99
C ILE A 170 6.92 5.55 2.14
N TYR A 171 6.42 6.29 1.17
CA TYR A 171 6.37 7.75 1.20
C TYR A 171 4.98 8.29 1.56
N GLN A 172 4.00 7.41 1.79
CA GLN A 172 2.70 7.80 2.35
C GLN A 172 2.78 7.98 3.86
N ILE A 173 1.71 8.56 4.42
CA ILE A 173 1.55 8.74 5.86
C ILE A 173 1.71 7.39 6.57
N GLU A 174 2.56 7.38 7.59
CA GLU A 174 2.78 6.21 8.42
C GLU A 174 1.54 5.84 9.24
N SER A 175 1.56 4.67 9.83
CA SER A 175 0.45 4.20 10.68
C SER A 175 0.24 5.13 11.88
N ILE A 176 -1.04 5.34 12.27
CA ILE A 176 -1.38 6.05 13.52
C ILE A 176 -0.85 5.29 14.74
N GLY A 177 -0.93 3.96 14.69
CA GLY A 177 -0.31 3.09 15.69
C GLY A 177 1.19 3.01 15.50
N PHE A 178 1.91 2.74 16.59
CA PHE A 178 3.38 2.71 16.55
C PHE A 178 3.94 1.67 15.57
N GLY A 179 4.93 2.12 14.82
CA GLY A 179 5.87 1.30 14.06
C GLY A 179 5.78 1.46 12.54
N ASN A 180 6.94 1.40 11.92
CA ASN A 180 7.12 1.49 10.46
C ASN A 180 7.79 0.20 9.94
N TRP A 181 7.21 -0.94 10.31
CA TRP A 181 7.75 -2.26 10.00
C TRP A 181 7.98 -2.47 8.50
N PHE A 182 7.10 -1.92 7.65
CA PHE A 182 7.17 -2.13 6.20
C PHE A 182 8.42 -1.48 5.59
N LEU A 183 8.80 -0.28 6.04
CA LEU A 183 10.04 0.38 5.64
C LEU A 183 11.26 -0.44 6.08
N PHE A 184 11.26 -0.94 7.32
CA PHE A 184 12.35 -1.77 7.83
C PHE A 184 12.44 -3.12 7.10
N ALA A 185 11.30 -3.77 6.84
CA ALA A 185 11.26 -5.01 6.07
C ALA A 185 11.91 -4.85 4.69
N GLN A 186 11.64 -3.75 3.98
CA GLN A 186 12.28 -3.46 2.69
C GLN A 186 13.79 -3.26 2.77
N LYS A 187 14.29 -2.71 3.89
CA LYS A 187 15.74 -2.56 4.11
C LYS A 187 16.40 -3.91 4.41
N PHE A 188 15.75 -4.75 5.22
CA PHE A 188 16.26 -6.09 5.57
C PHE A 188 16.22 -7.07 4.40
N PHE A 189 15.13 -7.06 3.63
CA PHE A 189 14.88 -7.99 2.53
C PHE A 189 15.10 -7.31 1.17
N SER A 190 16.23 -6.63 0.99
CA SER A 190 16.55 -5.85 -0.21
C SER A 190 16.50 -6.65 -1.51
N ASN A 191 16.78 -7.97 -1.44
CA ASN A 191 16.83 -8.85 -2.63
C ASN A 191 15.45 -9.33 -3.10
N ILE A 192 14.39 -9.15 -2.30
CA ILE A 192 13.03 -9.59 -2.63
C ILE A 192 12.02 -8.44 -2.68
N LYS A 193 12.51 -7.22 -2.55
CA LYS A 193 11.69 -6.01 -2.71
C LYS A 193 11.52 -5.68 -4.18
N LEU A 194 10.35 -5.19 -4.52
CA LEU A 194 9.98 -4.74 -5.85
C LEU A 194 9.48 -3.30 -5.79
N GLU A 195 10.13 -2.41 -6.51
CA GLU A 195 9.67 -1.03 -6.68
C GLU A 195 9.00 -0.84 -8.04
N LEU A 196 7.74 -0.41 -8.03
CA LEU A 196 7.02 0.01 -9.22
C LEU A 196 7.26 1.51 -9.44
N GLN A 197 7.97 1.85 -10.51
CA GLN A 197 8.39 3.24 -10.78
C GLN A 197 7.44 3.96 -11.74
N HIS A 198 6.86 3.26 -12.72
CA HIS A 198 6.05 3.89 -13.75
C HIS A 198 4.66 4.31 -13.24
N ILE A 199 4.33 5.59 -13.41
CA ILE A 199 3.04 6.17 -12.99
C ILE A 199 2.06 6.12 -14.17
N TYR A 200 0.96 5.36 -14.00
CA TYR A 200 -0.10 5.20 -15.01
C TYR A 200 -1.30 6.14 -14.79
N ARG A 201 -1.44 6.70 -13.58
CA ARG A 201 -2.65 7.47 -13.18
C ARG A 201 -2.79 8.80 -13.92
N THR A 202 -1.69 9.42 -14.34
CA THR A 202 -1.71 10.69 -15.06
C THR A 202 -0.63 10.74 -16.12
N GLN A 203 -0.94 11.37 -17.26
CA GLN A 203 0.01 11.69 -18.31
C GLN A 203 0.56 13.12 -18.18
N SER A 204 0.02 13.93 -17.27
CA SER A 204 0.49 15.30 -17.02
C SER A 204 1.86 15.30 -16.35
N LYS A 205 2.90 15.66 -17.09
CA LYS A 205 4.27 15.81 -16.57
C LYS A 205 4.36 16.83 -15.42
N LYS A 206 3.56 17.91 -15.48
CA LYS A 206 3.49 18.92 -14.41
C LYS A 206 2.99 18.32 -13.11
N LEU A 207 1.94 17.50 -13.17
CA LEU A 207 1.36 16.85 -12.00
C LEU A 207 2.30 15.76 -11.44
N GLN A 208 2.97 14.99 -12.32
CA GLN A 208 3.97 14.01 -11.90
C GLN A 208 5.13 14.68 -11.16
N LEU A 209 5.65 15.79 -11.68
CA LEU A 209 6.72 16.55 -11.03
C LEU A 209 6.29 17.12 -9.68
N LEU A 210 5.05 17.63 -9.58
CA LEU A 210 4.51 18.10 -8.31
C LEU A 210 4.41 16.97 -7.29
N TRP A 211 3.91 15.79 -7.68
CA TRP A 211 3.85 14.63 -6.81
C TRP A 211 5.22 14.17 -6.32
N GLU A 212 6.22 14.21 -7.19
CA GLU A 212 7.59 13.87 -6.82
C GLU A 212 8.15 14.86 -5.78
N LYS A 213 7.95 16.18 -5.98
CA LYS A 213 8.35 17.19 -5.01
C LYS A 213 7.64 17.01 -3.65
N VAL A 214 6.34 16.75 -3.66
CA VAL A 214 5.58 16.46 -2.42
C VAL A 214 6.12 15.20 -1.74
N ARG A 215 6.40 14.14 -2.50
CA ARG A 215 6.92 12.87 -1.99
C ARG A 215 8.29 13.02 -1.33
N LEU A 216 9.15 13.86 -1.89
CA LEU A 216 10.50 14.11 -1.40
C LEU A 216 10.56 15.24 -0.37
N LEU A 217 9.44 15.89 -0.03
CA LEU A 217 9.36 17.09 0.80
C LEU A 217 10.30 18.20 0.31
N ASP A 218 10.38 18.39 -1.02
CA ASP A 218 11.24 19.36 -1.68
C ASP A 218 10.80 20.79 -1.33
N GLU A 219 11.74 21.65 -0.89
CA GLU A 219 11.47 23.03 -0.48
C GLU A 219 10.86 23.86 -1.61
N SER A 220 11.15 23.55 -2.87
CA SER A 220 10.60 24.22 -4.05
C SER A 220 9.17 23.77 -4.43
N MET A 221 8.51 22.96 -3.59
CA MET A 221 7.14 22.48 -3.83
C MET A 221 6.15 23.65 -3.95
N LEU A 222 6.24 24.65 -3.07
CA LEU A 222 5.35 25.81 -3.08
C LEU A 222 5.48 26.62 -4.38
N GLU A 223 6.71 26.84 -4.85
CA GLU A 223 6.94 27.48 -6.15
C GLU A 223 6.36 26.71 -7.32
N ALA A 224 6.40 25.37 -7.26
CA ALA A 224 5.80 24.53 -8.29
C ALA A 224 4.28 24.62 -8.29
N ILE A 225 3.62 24.74 -7.14
CA ILE A 225 2.19 24.97 -6.99
C ILE A 225 1.79 26.29 -7.64
N GLU A 226 2.52 27.38 -7.36
CA GLU A 226 2.26 28.72 -7.94
C GLU A 226 2.49 28.73 -9.44
N LYS A 227 3.66 28.27 -9.92
CA LYS A 227 4.01 28.25 -11.36
C LYS A 227 3.06 27.41 -12.21
N ASN A 228 2.44 26.38 -11.62
CA ASN A 228 1.49 25.52 -12.33
C ASN A 228 0.04 26.02 -12.25
N ASN A 229 -0.22 27.17 -11.61
CA ASN A 229 -1.58 27.67 -11.30
C ASN A 229 -2.42 26.57 -10.59
N SER A 230 -1.79 25.85 -9.66
CA SER A 230 -2.43 24.76 -8.90
C SER A 230 -3.01 25.27 -7.57
N SER A 231 -3.05 26.58 -7.37
CA SER A 231 -3.67 27.26 -6.23
C SER A 231 -4.57 28.37 -6.71
N GLU A 232 -5.73 28.53 -6.10
CA GLU A 232 -6.67 29.59 -6.38
C GLU A 232 -7.36 30.05 -5.10
N ASN A 233 -7.80 31.33 -5.11
CA ASN A 233 -8.58 31.85 -3.98
C ASN A 233 -9.96 31.20 -4.02
N ILE A 234 -10.43 30.67 -2.88
CA ILE A 234 -11.72 29.99 -2.77
C ILE A 234 -12.91 30.88 -3.20
N GLN A 235 -12.79 32.20 -3.08
CA GLN A 235 -13.83 33.13 -3.52
C GLN A 235 -13.99 33.18 -5.04
N ASN A 236 -12.92 32.89 -5.78
CA ASN A 236 -12.87 32.91 -7.24
C ASN A 236 -13.12 31.53 -7.83
N PHE A 237 -13.10 30.48 -7.00
CA PHE A 237 -13.28 29.12 -7.46
C PHE A 237 -14.68 28.89 -8.02
N ASN A 238 -14.74 28.47 -9.26
CA ASN A 238 -16.01 28.17 -9.93
C ASN A 238 -16.33 26.68 -9.75
N PHE A 239 -17.22 26.39 -8.81
CA PHE A 239 -17.74 25.04 -8.63
C PHE A 239 -18.69 24.72 -9.79
N SER A 240 -18.19 24.00 -10.79
CA SER A 240 -19.00 23.62 -11.96
C SER A 240 -20.12 22.66 -11.53
N ARG A 241 -21.37 23.03 -11.80
CA ARG A 241 -22.52 22.16 -11.56
C ARG A 241 -22.47 20.98 -12.54
N GLY A 242 -22.41 19.76 -12.00
CA GLY A 242 -22.64 18.56 -12.80
C GLY A 242 -21.39 17.80 -13.23
N VAL A 243 -20.20 18.13 -12.75
CA VAL A 243 -19.03 17.27 -12.91
C VAL A 243 -19.01 16.28 -11.73
N ASN A 244 -19.38 15.04 -11.98
CA ASN A 244 -19.49 13.99 -10.98
C ASN A 244 -18.15 13.51 -10.39
N ASP A 245 -17.04 14.14 -10.80
CA ASP A 245 -15.67 13.68 -10.49
C ASP A 245 -14.87 14.65 -9.63
N GLU A 246 -15.50 15.69 -9.06
CA GLU A 246 -14.82 16.65 -8.18
C GLU A 246 -14.97 16.25 -6.71
N ILE A 247 -13.86 16.20 -5.99
CA ILE A 247 -13.81 15.95 -4.54
C ILE A 247 -13.02 17.06 -3.87
N ILE A 248 -13.63 17.67 -2.84
CA ILE A 248 -12.96 18.64 -1.98
C ILE A 248 -12.45 17.91 -0.73
N LEU A 249 -11.14 17.93 -0.55
CA LEU A 249 -10.50 17.33 0.61
C LEU A 249 -10.19 18.40 1.65
N CYS A 250 -10.70 18.22 2.87
CA CYS A 250 -10.43 19.09 4.02
C CYS A 250 -9.68 18.31 5.08
N LEU A 251 -8.66 18.92 5.68
CA LEU A 251 -7.85 18.27 6.74
C LEU A 251 -8.59 18.14 8.07
N ASN A 252 -9.53 19.05 8.36
CA ASN A 252 -10.21 19.16 9.64
C ASN A 252 -11.73 19.32 9.43
N TYR A 253 -12.51 19.03 10.46
CA TYR A 253 -13.95 19.31 10.49
C TYR A 253 -14.25 20.80 10.76
N GLY A 254 -13.50 21.43 11.66
CA GLY A 254 -13.64 22.83 12.05
C GLY A 254 -12.60 23.75 11.43
N GLY A 255 -12.75 25.09 11.62
CA GLY A 255 -11.86 26.09 11.07
C GLY A 255 -12.26 26.59 9.68
N ILE A 256 -11.52 27.61 9.18
CA ILE A 256 -11.86 28.33 7.94
C ILE A 256 -11.91 27.36 6.73
N TYR A 257 -10.95 26.42 6.66
CA TYR A 257 -10.84 25.42 5.58
C TYR A 257 -11.35 24.03 6.00
N GLY A 258 -12.13 23.97 7.08
CA GLY A 258 -12.71 22.72 7.56
C GLY A 258 -13.99 22.34 6.80
N VAL A 259 -14.33 21.03 6.83
CA VAL A 259 -15.49 20.46 6.12
C VAL A 259 -16.78 21.25 6.40
N ASN A 260 -17.02 21.63 7.67
CA ASN A 260 -18.25 22.33 8.06
C ASN A 260 -18.35 23.71 7.40
N ASN A 261 -17.25 24.47 7.36
CA ASN A 261 -17.24 25.81 6.76
C ASN A 261 -17.28 25.75 5.24
N ILE A 262 -16.55 24.82 4.63
CA ILE A 262 -16.60 24.61 3.18
C ILE A 262 -18.00 24.18 2.74
N ASN A 263 -18.66 23.26 3.45
CA ASN A 263 -20.03 22.86 3.13
C ASN A 263 -21.01 24.03 3.23
N LYS A 264 -20.88 24.88 4.26
CA LYS A 264 -21.69 26.08 4.40
C LYS A 264 -21.50 27.03 3.22
N PHE A 265 -20.25 27.31 2.86
CA PHE A 265 -19.90 28.15 1.71
C PHE A 265 -20.47 27.59 0.40
N LEU A 266 -20.40 26.27 0.19
CA LEU A 266 -20.96 25.60 -0.99
C LEU A 266 -22.50 25.72 -1.04
N GLN A 267 -23.16 25.56 0.10
CA GLN A 267 -24.62 25.70 0.21
C GLN A 267 -25.08 27.14 -0.06
N GLU A 268 -24.35 28.15 0.43
CA GLU A 268 -24.64 29.56 0.16
C GLU A 268 -24.49 29.93 -1.32
N LYS A 269 -23.53 29.29 -2.02
CA LYS A 269 -23.31 29.50 -3.47
C LYS A 269 -24.21 28.66 -4.37
N ASN A 270 -24.88 27.66 -3.82
CA ASN A 270 -25.69 26.69 -4.56
C ASN A 270 -27.00 26.40 -3.79
N PRO A 271 -27.93 27.39 -3.66
CA PRO A 271 -29.18 27.26 -2.94
C PRO A 271 -30.15 26.24 -3.58
#